data_b0b6b4d9b9d172294cc9a01d30c54bdf
#
_entry.id   b0b6b4d9b9d172294cc9a01d30c54bdf
#
_cell.length_a   1.000
_cell.length_b   1.000
_cell.length_c   1.000
_cell.angle_alpha   90.00
_cell.angle_beta   90.00
_cell.angle_gamma   90.00
#
_symmetry.space_group_name_H-M   'P 1'
#
loop_
_entity.id
_entity.type
_entity.pdbx_description
1 polymer ?
#
loop_
_entity_poly.entity_id
_entity_poly.type
_entity_poly.pdbx_seq_one_letter_code
_entity_poly.pdbx_strand_id
1 'polypeptide(L)'
;GAMRAPPPDTGFGFARLGDLELVFAVAPHHPLVHEEEPLSRQTIKRFRAIVVGDSVHSSRSIGSELLDAQEAITVFDFKTKLELQISGLGCGYLPRYLAQRFLESGALIEKKVVAQIVYEPVWVGWNEQTAGLASGWWRDEILANNAIAGVYAKSPV
;
A
#
# COMPACT_ATOMS: atom_id res chain seq x y z
N GLY A 1 -9.67 4.24 -12.83
CA GLY A 1 -9.09 3.43 -11.75
C GLY A 1 -8.06 4.21 -10.96
N ALA A 2 -7.79 3.78 -9.73
CA ALA A 2 -6.72 4.35 -8.91
C ALA A 2 -5.38 3.69 -9.27
N MET A 3 -4.30 4.48 -9.30
CA MET A 3 -2.97 4.00 -9.66
C MET A 3 -1.89 4.79 -8.91
N ARG A 4 -0.70 4.23 -8.85
CA ARG A 4 0.45 4.78 -8.14
C ARG A 4 1.13 5.94 -8.87
N ALA A 5 1.25 5.84 -10.18
CA ALA A 5 1.84 6.88 -11.02
C ALA A 5 1.19 6.85 -12.40
N PRO A 6 0.98 8.02 -13.03
CA PRO A 6 0.47 8.05 -14.38
C PRO A 6 1.49 7.46 -15.36
N PRO A 7 1.06 6.64 -16.32
CA PRO A 7 1.91 6.23 -17.42
C PRO A 7 2.23 7.44 -18.30
N PRO A 8 3.43 7.53 -18.88
CA PRO A 8 3.75 8.62 -19.78
C PRO A 8 2.92 8.52 -21.07
N ASP A 9 2.31 9.63 -21.46
CA ASP A 9 1.74 9.94 -22.78
C ASP A 9 0.78 8.89 -23.40
N THR A 10 -0.44 8.77 -22.84
CA THR A 10 -1.36 7.69 -23.26
C THR A 10 -2.77 8.15 -23.65
N GLY A 11 -3.05 9.45 -23.77
CA GLY A 11 -4.43 9.96 -24.00
C GLY A 11 -5.33 9.78 -22.78
N PHE A 12 -4.72 9.63 -21.59
CA PHE A 12 -5.40 9.58 -20.30
C PHE A 12 -5.17 10.88 -19.53
N GLY A 13 -6.22 11.41 -18.92
CA GLY A 13 -6.13 12.44 -17.91
C GLY A 13 -5.84 11.82 -16.53
N PHE A 14 -5.10 12.53 -15.68
CA PHE A 14 -4.75 12.08 -14.34
C PHE A 14 -4.89 13.21 -13.34
N ALA A 15 -5.33 12.86 -12.11
CA ALA A 15 -5.29 13.75 -10.98
C ALA A 15 -4.82 13.02 -9.73
N ARG A 16 -4.07 13.72 -8.88
CA ARG A 16 -3.63 13.20 -7.59
C ARG A 16 -4.80 13.24 -6.60
N LEU A 17 -5.09 12.10 -5.95
CA LEU A 17 -6.14 11.99 -4.94
C LEU A 17 -5.61 12.24 -3.52
N GLY A 18 -4.33 11.96 -3.27
CA GLY A 18 -3.72 12.08 -1.96
C GLY A 18 -2.55 11.13 -1.78
N ASP A 19 -2.18 10.91 -0.52
CA ASP A 19 -1.12 10.00 -0.14
C ASP A 19 -1.67 8.86 0.70
N LEU A 20 -1.30 7.64 0.34
CA LEU A 20 -1.61 6.45 1.08
C LEU A 20 -0.56 6.24 2.15
N GLU A 21 -0.94 6.33 3.42
CA GLU A 21 -0.04 6.01 4.52
C GLU A 21 0.16 4.51 4.61
N LEU A 22 1.42 4.09 4.69
CA LEU A 22 1.83 2.70 4.83
C LEU A 22 2.46 2.46 6.20
N VAL A 23 2.17 1.30 6.78
CA VAL A 23 2.78 0.82 8.01
C VAL A 23 3.41 -0.54 7.78
N PHE A 24 4.60 -0.75 8.33
CA PHE A 24 5.21 -2.07 8.35
C PHE A 24 4.69 -2.84 9.56
N ALA A 25 4.00 -3.95 9.33
CA ALA A 25 3.31 -4.68 10.37
C ALA A 25 3.59 -6.19 10.33
N VAL A 26 3.56 -6.81 11.50
CA VAL A 26 3.76 -8.24 11.70
C VAL A 26 2.80 -8.78 12.76
N ALA A 27 2.53 -10.08 12.75
CA ALA A 27 1.78 -10.72 13.83
C ALA A 27 2.57 -10.67 15.17
N PRO A 28 1.88 -10.69 16.33
CA PRO A 28 2.54 -10.67 17.65
C PRO A 28 3.52 -11.83 17.90
N HIS A 29 3.27 -12.96 17.26
CA HIS A 29 4.12 -14.17 17.36
C HIS A 29 5.19 -14.26 16.25
N HIS A 30 5.27 -13.26 15.37
CA HIS A 30 6.29 -13.23 14.32
C HIS A 30 7.67 -12.86 14.93
N PRO A 31 8.78 -13.54 14.56
CA PRO A 31 10.08 -13.30 15.15
C PRO A 31 10.59 -11.85 15.09
N LEU A 32 10.21 -11.09 14.06
CA LEU A 32 10.56 -9.67 13.92
C LEU A 32 10.08 -8.79 15.10
N VAL A 33 9.12 -9.26 15.90
CA VAL A 33 8.67 -8.51 17.09
C VAL A 33 9.81 -8.30 18.08
N HIS A 34 10.71 -9.27 18.19
CA HIS A 34 11.85 -9.25 19.13
C HIS A 34 13.10 -8.56 18.58
N GLU A 35 13.11 -8.21 17.29
CA GLU A 35 14.24 -7.51 16.69
C GLU A 35 14.23 -6.02 17.08
N GLU A 36 15.42 -5.46 17.28
CA GLU A 36 15.62 -4.06 17.66
C GLU A 36 15.16 -3.08 16.59
N GLU A 37 14.50 -2.00 17.00
CA GLU A 37 14.02 -0.94 16.09
C GLU A 37 15.00 0.24 16.04
N PRO A 38 15.11 0.90 14.90
CA PRO A 38 14.41 0.63 13.63
C PRO A 38 14.98 -0.59 12.89
N LEU A 39 14.10 -1.44 12.34
CA LEU A 39 14.51 -2.64 11.61
C LEU A 39 15.37 -2.29 10.39
N SER A 40 16.51 -2.92 10.27
CA SER A 40 17.36 -2.77 9.10
C SER A 40 16.84 -3.60 7.91
N ARG A 41 17.23 -3.21 6.69
CA ARG A 41 16.95 -4.02 5.50
C ARG A 41 17.51 -5.44 5.61
N GLN A 42 18.68 -5.60 6.21
CA GLN A 42 19.30 -6.92 6.40
C GLN A 42 18.49 -7.79 7.38
N THR A 43 17.97 -7.19 8.45
CA THR A 43 17.09 -7.88 9.38
C THR A 43 15.81 -8.35 8.69
N ILE A 44 15.14 -7.46 7.98
CA ILE A 44 13.87 -7.76 7.28
C ILE A 44 14.07 -8.86 6.23
N LYS A 45 15.19 -8.83 5.49
CA LYS A 45 15.51 -9.80 4.43
C LYS A 45 15.58 -11.26 4.91
N ARG A 46 15.82 -11.48 6.19
CA ARG A 46 15.86 -12.83 6.78
C ARG A 46 14.49 -13.48 6.91
N PHE A 47 13.42 -12.72 6.72
CA PHE A 47 12.06 -13.15 6.89
C PHE A 47 11.30 -13.05 5.58
N ARG A 48 10.28 -13.89 5.43
CA ARG A 48 9.45 -13.95 4.23
C ARG A 48 8.62 -12.66 4.10
N ALA A 49 8.66 -12.05 2.93
CA ALA A 49 7.80 -10.93 2.60
C ALA A 49 6.46 -11.42 2.06
N ILE A 50 5.38 -10.69 2.35
CA ILE A 50 4.10 -10.86 1.68
C ILE A 50 3.87 -9.64 0.81
N VAL A 51 3.78 -9.85 -0.51
CA VAL A 51 3.68 -8.78 -1.50
C VAL A 51 2.39 -8.90 -2.31
N VAL A 52 1.80 -7.77 -2.69
CA VAL A 52 0.68 -7.75 -3.64
C VAL A 52 1.26 -7.66 -5.04
N GLY A 53 1.02 -8.67 -5.86
CA GLY A 53 1.39 -8.68 -7.27
C GLY A 53 0.47 -7.76 -8.05
N ASP A 54 1.05 -6.96 -8.94
CA ASP A 54 0.28 -6.17 -9.89
C ASP A 54 -0.09 -7.04 -11.09
N SER A 55 -1.35 -7.06 -11.46
CA SER A 55 -1.85 -7.84 -12.60
C SER A 55 -1.39 -7.30 -13.97
N VAL A 56 -0.70 -6.16 -13.99
CA VAL A 56 -0.16 -5.53 -15.20
C VAL A 56 1.28 -5.08 -14.94
N HIS A 57 2.22 -5.88 -15.37
CA HIS A 57 3.64 -5.58 -15.72
C HIS A 57 4.35 -4.39 -15.05
N SER A 58 4.05 -4.00 -13.82
CA SER A 58 4.87 -3.03 -13.14
C SER A 58 5.76 -3.74 -12.12
N SER A 59 7.06 -3.63 -12.33
CA SER A 59 8.11 -4.21 -11.48
C SER A 59 8.18 -3.61 -10.06
N ARG A 60 7.15 -2.89 -9.62
CA ARG A 60 7.07 -2.27 -8.29
C ARG A 60 5.62 -2.28 -7.80
N SER A 61 5.25 -3.31 -7.07
CA SER A 61 3.99 -3.33 -6.31
C SER A 61 4.05 -2.40 -5.10
N ILE A 62 2.90 -1.87 -4.69
CA ILE A 62 2.75 -1.04 -3.49
C ILE A 62 3.35 -1.78 -2.28
N GLY A 63 4.32 -1.17 -1.62
CA GLY A 63 4.99 -1.73 -0.44
C GLY A 63 5.89 -2.93 -0.73
N SER A 64 6.18 -3.25 -1.99
CA SER A 64 7.15 -4.30 -2.35
C SER A 64 8.51 -3.68 -2.68
N GLU A 65 9.21 -3.19 -1.71
CA GLU A 65 10.65 -3.24 -1.77
C GLU A 65 11.09 -4.67 -1.41
N LEU A 66 10.81 -5.64 -2.30
CA LEU A 66 11.48 -6.92 -2.23
C LEU A 66 12.97 -6.67 -2.28
N LEU A 67 13.63 -7.04 -1.20
CA LEU A 67 15.07 -7.02 -1.15
C LEU A 67 15.57 -8.17 -2.03
N ASP A 68 16.64 -7.93 -2.79
CA ASP A 68 17.23 -8.95 -3.65
C ASP A 68 17.39 -10.27 -2.89
N ALA A 69 16.87 -11.37 -3.46
CA ALA A 69 16.87 -12.71 -2.90
C ALA A 69 16.07 -12.88 -1.58
N GLN A 70 15.13 -11.98 -1.24
CA GLN A 70 14.19 -12.22 -0.14
C GLN A 70 13.12 -13.21 -0.56
N GLU A 71 12.84 -14.20 0.30
CA GLU A 71 11.71 -15.11 0.09
C GLU A 71 10.40 -14.31 0.16
N ALA A 72 9.48 -14.57 -0.79
CA ALA A 72 8.22 -13.84 -0.84
C ALA A 72 7.03 -14.74 -1.17
N ILE A 73 5.88 -14.41 -0.60
CA ILE A 73 4.57 -14.89 -1.03
C ILE A 73 3.91 -13.74 -1.80
N THR A 74 3.58 -14.00 -3.07
CA THR A 74 2.83 -13.04 -3.88
C THR A 74 1.34 -13.37 -3.81
N VAL A 75 0.54 -12.37 -3.44
CA VAL A 75 -0.92 -12.41 -3.40
C VAL A 75 -1.50 -11.36 -4.36
N PHE A 76 -2.79 -11.39 -4.63
CA PHE A 76 -3.40 -10.50 -5.63
C PHE A 76 -4.21 -9.37 -5.03
N ASP A 77 -4.37 -9.32 -3.70
CA ASP A 77 -5.13 -8.28 -3.00
C ASP A 77 -4.62 -8.06 -1.57
N PHE A 78 -4.96 -6.90 -1.02
CA PHE A 78 -4.55 -6.51 0.34
C PHE A 78 -5.28 -7.29 1.44
N LYS A 79 -6.47 -7.82 1.18
CA LYS A 79 -7.21 -8.60 2.16
C LYS A 79 -6.47 -9.91 2.44
N THR A 80 -6.11 -10.64 1.39
CA THR A 80 -5.32 -11.87 1.49
C THR A 80 -3.95 -11.59 2.13
N LYS A 81 -3.28 -10.49 1.73
CA LYS A 81 -2.02 -10.07 2.36
C LYS A 81 -2.19 -9.87 3.86
N LEU A 82 -3.21 -9.15 4.28
CA LEU A 82 -3.51 -8.86 5.68
C LEU A 82 -3.75 -10.16 6.48
N GLU A 83 -4.56 -11.08 5.94
CA GLU A 83 -4.85 -12.37 6.57
C GLU A 83 -3.58 -13.21 6.78
N LEU A 84 -2.69 -13.26 5.78
CA LEU A 84 -1.42 -13.98 5.88
C LEU A 84 -0.46 -13.32 6.90
N GLN A 85 -0.43 -11.98 6.98
CA GLN A 85 0.38 -11.29 7.97
C GLN A 85 -0.15 -11.51 9.40
N ILE A 86 -1.47 -11.46 9.62
CA ILE A 86 -2.09 -11.78 10.93
C ILE A 86 -1.79 -13.23 11.33
N SER A 87 -1.76 -14.15 10.37
CA SER A 87 -1.39 -15.55 10.60
C SER A 87 0.11 -15.77 10.84
N GLY A 88 0.93 -14.72 10.79
CA GLY A 88 2.37 -14.80 11.06
C GLY A 88 3.20 -15.43 9.93
N LEU A 89 2.63 -15.59 8.74
CA LEU A 89 3.31 -16.24 7.60
C LEU A 89 4.36 -15.36 6.91
N GLY A 90 4.43 -14.09 7.30
CA GLY A 90 5.42 -13.15 6.79
C GLY A 90 5.17 -11.71 7.23
N CYS A 91 5.94 -10.80 6.66
CA CYS A 91 5.95 -9.38 7.01
C CYS A 91 5.78 -8.49 5.77
N GLY A 92 5.52 -7.21 5.97
CA GLY A 92 5.47 -6.23 4.89
C GLY A 92 4.64 -5.01 5.22
N TYR A 93 4.60 -4.08 4.26
CA TYR A 93 3.82 -2.86 4.37
C TYR A 93 2.34 -3.10 4.07
N LEU A 94 1.48 -2.48 4.87
CA LEU A 94 0.03 -2.43 4.70
C LEU A 94 -0.45 -0.98 4.67
N PRO A 95 -1.49 -0.65 3.91
CA PRO A 95 -2.20 0.61 4.10
C PRO A 95 -2.69 0.75 5.54
N ARG A 96 -2.36 1.88 6.20
CA ARG A 96 -2.74 2.11 7.60
C ARG A 96 -4.24 1.93 7.84
N TYR A 97 -5.07 2.44 6.94
CA TYR A 97 -6.53 2.35 7.09
C TYR A 97 -7.05 0.89 7.12
N LEU A 98 -6.35 -0.06 6.47
CA LEU A 98 -6.67 -1.49 6.54
C LEU A 98 -6.11 -2.14 7.81
N ALA A 99 -4.91 -1.73 8.24
CA ALA A 99 -4.23 -2.31 9.38
C ALA A 99 -4.77 -1.80 10.72
N GLN A 100 -5.35 -0.59 10.76
CA GLN A 100 -5.65 0.17 11.97
C GLN A 100 -6.40 -0.65 13.04
N ARG A 101 -7.50 -1.29 12.69
CA ARG A 101 -8.29 -2.10 13.64
C ARG A 101 -7.51 -3.29 14.23
N PHE A 102 -6.55 -3.83 13.47
CA PHE A 102 -5.73 -4.97 13.90
C PHE A 102 -4.54 -4.53 14.75
N LEU A 103 -4.04 -3.32 14.52
CA LEU A 103 -3.05 -2.67 15.38
C LEU A 103 -3.69 -2.35 16.74
N GLU A 104 -4.89 -1.77 16.75
CA GLU A 104 -5.65 -1.43 17.97
C GLU A 104 -6.03 -2.67 18.79
N SER A 105 -6.37 -3.77 18.13
CA SER A 105 -6.68 -5.04 18.80
C SER A 105 -5.46 -5.86 19.21
N GLY A 106 -4.25 -5.46 18.79
CA GLY A 106 -3.01 -6.22 19.02
C GLY A 106 -2.86 -7.46 18.14
N ALA A 107 -3.72 -7.67 17.15
CA ALA A 107 -3.57 -8.75 16.17
C ALA A 107 -2.41 -8.51 15.18
N LEU A 108 -2.00 -7.24 15.05
CA LEU A 108 -0.77 -6.82 14.37
C LEU A 108 0.02 -5.89 15.28
N ILE A 109 1.34 -5.88 15.09
CA ILE A 109 2.29 -4.97 15.73
C ILE A 109 2.98 -4.16 14.64
N GLU A 110 2.91 -2.83 14.73
CA GLU A 110 3.66 -1.93 13.87
C GLU A 110 5.13 -1.94 14.27
N LYS A 111 6.04 -2.02 13.29
CA LYS A 111 7.48 -1.96 13.48
C LYS A 111 8.07 -0.78 12.71
N LYS A 112 8.96 -0.04 13.34
CA LYS A 112 9.73 1.02 12.67
C LYS A 112 10.81 0.40 11.78
N VAL A 113 10.99 0.94 10.58
CA VAL A 113 11.97 0.47 9.60
C VAL A 113 12.90 1.61 9.21
N VAL A 114 14.19 1.32 9.04
CA VAL A 114 15.16 2.28 8.50
C VAL A 114 14.76 2.65 7.06
N ALA A 115 14.70 3.94 6.73
CA ALA A 115 14.27 4.46 5.43
C ALA A 115 12.83 4.03 5.05
N GLN A 116 11.92 4.12 6.00
CA GLN A 116 10.51 3.78 5.83
C GLN A 116 9.86 4.62 4.73
N ILE A 117 9.19 3.95 3.78
CA ILE A 117 8.25 4.61 2.87
C ILE A 117 6.94 4.75 3.64
N VAL A 118 6.66 5.95 4.12
CA VAL A 118 5.47 6.20 4.95
C VAL A 118 4.26 6.57 4.10
N TYR A 119 4.49 7.19 2.94
CA TYR A 119 3.44 7.70 2.08
C TYR A 119 3.67 7.31 0.61
N GLU A 120 2.61 6.84 -0.04
CA GLU A 120 2.59 6.61 -1.49
C GLU A 120 1.52 7.46 -2.15
N PRO A 121 1.85 8.23 -3.20
CA PRO A 121 0.86 9.03 -3.91
C PRO A 121 -0.15 8.13 -4.63
N VAL A 122 -1.43 8.46 -4.48
CA VAL A 122 -2.54 7.81 -5.18
C VAL A 122 -3.08 8.74 -6.24
N TRP A 123 -3.24 8.22 -7.43
CA TRP A 123 -3.73 8.96 -8.59
C TRP A 123 -5.02 8.33 -9.12
N VAL A 124 -5.93 9.14 -9.63
CA VAL A 124 -7.04 8.69 -10.46
C VAL A 124 -6.72 8.96 -11.92
N GLY A 125 -7.01 7.97 -12.77
CA GLY A 125 -6.85 8.11 -14.21
C GLY A 125 -8.17 7.86 -14.95
N TRP A 126 -8.42 8.61 -16.02
CA TRP A 126 -9.55 8.44 -16.91
C TRP A 126 -9.10 8.54 -18.37
N ASN A 127 -9.79 7.85 -19.25
CA ASN A 127 -9.54 7.94 -20.68
C ASN A 127 -10.28 9.19 -21.24
N GLU A 128 -9.55 10.15 -21.79
CA GLU A 128 -10.11 11.38 -22.33
C GLU A 128 -10.92 11.17 -23.61
N GLN A 129 -10.58 10.16 -24.39
CA GLN A 129 -11.21 9.90 -25.69
C GLN A 129 -12.56 9.16 -25.53
N THR A 130 -12.72 8.36 -24.49
CA THR A 130 -13.93 7.56 -24.26
C THR A 130 -14.77 8.05 -23.08
N ALA A 131 -14.40 9.20 -22.51
CA ALA A 131 -15.11 9.80 -21.38
C ALA A 131 -16.50 10.29 -21.83
N GLY A 132 -17.52 9.47 -21.62
CA GLY A 132 -18.91 9.89 -21.73
C GLY A 132 -19.33 10.85 -20.59
N LEU A 133 -20.53 11.45 -20.70
CA LEU A 133 -21.05 12.41 -19.71
C LEU A 133 -21.02 11.89 -18.27
N ALA A 134 -21.32 10.60 -18.06
CA ALA A 134 -21.28 9.97 -16.73
C ALA A 134 -19.88 9.90 -16.14
N SER A 135 -18.86 9.58 -16.95
CA SER A 135 -17.47 9.54 -16.48
C SER A 135 -16.90 10.93 -16.19
N GLY A 136 -17.34 11.95 -16.94
CA GLY A 136 -17.05 13.35 -16.66
C GLY A 136 -17.63 13.80 -15.32
N TRP A 137 -18.87 13.50 -15.06
CA TRP A 137 -19.54 13.79 -13.79
C TRP A 137 -18.84 13.11 -12.60
N TRP A 138 -18.52 11.80 -12.71
CA TRP A 138 -17.79 11.06 -11.68
C TRP A 138 -16.40 11.64 -11.41
N ARG A 139 -15.68 12.01 -12.47
CA ARG A 139 -14.38 12.68 -12.34
C ARG A 139 -14.50 13.97 -11.52
N ASP A 140 -15.46 14.84 -11.92
CA ASP A 140 -15.63 16.14 -11.29
C ASP A 140 -16.09 15.98 -9.84
N GLU A 141 -16.95 15.00 -9.53
CA GLU A 141 -17.38 14.65 -8.18
C GLU A 141 -16.22 14.12 -7.32
N ILE A 142 -15.37 13.23 -7.87
CA ILE A 142 -14.20 12.70 -7.15
C ILE A 142 -13.19 13.81 -6.87
N LEU A 143 -12.98 14.73 -7.79
CA LEU A 143 -12.03 15.84 -7.64
C LEU A 143 -12.58 16.97 -6.73
N ALA A 144 -13.89 17.22 -6.77
CA ALA A 144 -14.53 18.24 -5.93
C ALA A 144 -14.77 17.77 -4.49
N ASN A 145 -15.09 16.50 -4.31
CA ASN A 145 -15.33 15.90 -2.99
C ASN A 145 -14.04 15.31 -2.44
N ASN A 146 -13.47 16.00 -1.47
CA ASN A 146 -12.35 15.48 -0.65
C ASN A 146 -12.70 14.18 0.14
N ALA A 147 -13.89 13.61 -0.03
CA ALA A 147 -14.32 12.40 0.66
C ALA A 147 -13.43 11.19 0.36
N ILE A 148 -12.99 11.04 -0.89
CA ILE A 148 -12.05 9.97 -1.29
C ILE A 148 -10.63 10.34 -0.86
N ALA A 149 -10.24 11.61 -1.00
CA ALA A 149 -8.99 12.11 -0.45
C ALA A 149 -8.94 11.92 1.08
N GLY A 150 -10.05 12.09 1.80
CA GLY A 150 -10.15 11.87 3.25
C GLY A 150 -9.97 10.41 3.68
N VAL A 151 -10.24 9.43 2.80
CA VAL A 151 -9.95 8.02 3.06
C VAL A 151 -8.45 7.74 2.97
N TYR A 152 -7.76 8.42 2.06
CA TYR A 152 -6.32 8.25 1.83
C TYR A 152 -5.47 9.29 2.55
N ALA A 153 -6.04 10.45 2.87
CA ALA A 153 -5.35 11.59 3.48
C ALA A 153 -5.74 11.80 4.96
N LYS A 154 -5.66 10.79 5.80
CA LYS A 154 -5.49 11.07 7.23
C LYS A 154 -4.02 11.40 7.48
N SER A 155 -3.62 12.62 7.11
CA SER A 155 -2.45 13.23 7.74
C SER A 155 -2.78 13.45 9.21
N PRO A 156 -1.94 13.03 10.15
CA PRO A 156 -2.02 13.54 11.51
C PRO A 156 -1.70 15.04 11.46
N VAL A 157 -2.56 15.84 12.06
CA VAL A 157 -2.24 17.18 12.52
C VAL A 157 -1.19 17.08 13.61
#